data_bb86ae4fd257b7741d3b250555b9a66b
#
_entry.id   bb86ae4fd257b7741d3b250555b9a66b
#
_cell.length_a   1.000
_cell.length_b   1.000
_cell.length_c   1.000
_cell.angle_alpha   90.00
_cell.angle_beta   90.00
_cell.angle_gamma   90.00
#
_symmetry.space_group_name_H-M   'P 1'
#
loop_
_entity.id
_entity.type
_entity.pdbx_description
1 polymer ?
#
loop_
_entity_poly.entity_id
_entity_poly.type
_entity_poly.pdbx_seq_one_letter_code
_entity_poly.pdbx_strand_id
1 'polypeptide(L)'
;MDRYEPLRRRTIALVGLMGVGKSSVGRRLASALSLPFRDADAEVEAAAGRSIADIFAALGEPAFRDGERRVITRLLEGPPHVLATGGGAYMNAETRALIKERAVSVWLKADLDILARRIGRKDTRPLIAGKDPLEVLQAQAEARYPVYAEADVIVETGDAAHHITVGQVIEALTSYLGEPAK
;
A
#
# COMPACT_ATOMS: atom_id res chain seq x y z
N MET A 1 -5.74 -29.47 5.43
CA MET A 1 -4.99 -28.38 6.07
C MET A 1 -5.15 -27.14 5.21
N ASP A 2 -5.70 -26.05 5.74
CA ASP A 2 -5.97 -24.85 4.95
C ASP A 2 -4.65 -24.16 4.60
N ARG A 3 -4.30 -24.16 3.31
CA ARG A 3 -3.03 -23.58 2.81
C ARG A 3 -2.89 -22.08 3.07
N TYR A 4 -3.98 -21.39 3.36
CA TYR A 4 -4.01 -19.96 3.63
C TYR A 4 -3.97 -19.60 5.12
N GLU A 5 -3.98 -20.58 6.01
CA GLU A 5 -3.98 -20.31 7.44
C GLU A 5 -2.77 -19.46 7.91
N PRO A 6 -1.54 -19.71 7.46
CA PRO A 6 -0.40 -18.85 7.82
C PRO A 6 -0.57 -17.40 7.38
N LEU A 7 -1.22 -17.18 6.24
CA LEU A 7 -1.50 -15.83 5.70
C LEU A 7 -2.54 -15.07 6.53
N ARG A 8 -3.44 -15.77 7.21
CA ARG A 8 -4.50 -15.17 8.04
C ARG A 8 -4.04 -14.76 9.44
N ARG A 9 -2.85 -15.18 9.84
CA ARG A 9 -2.31 -14.88 11.18
C ARG A 9 -1.58 -13.54 11.26
N ARG A 10 -1.36 -12.88 10.15
CA ARG A 10 -0.63 -11.61 10.07
C ARG A 10 -1.36 -10.61 9.20
N THR A 11 -1.21 -9.34 9.52
CA THR A 11 -1.60 -8.27 8.62
C THR A 11 -0.71 -8.29 7.37
N ILE A 12 -1.32 -8.09 6.21
CA ILE A 12 -0.61 -7.96 4.93
C ILE A 12 -0.67 -6.49 4.52
N ALA A 13 0.47 -5.82 4.50
CA ALA A 13 0.58 -4.41 4.15
C ALA A 13 1.03 -4.24 2.69
N LEU A 14 0.15 -3.70 1.85
CA LEU A 14 0.46 -3.40 0.46
C LEU A 14 1.10 -2.02 0.36
N VAL A 15 2.30 -1.96 -0.21
CA VAL A 15 3.06 -0.73 -0.46
C VAL A 15 3.31 -0.56 -1.96
N GLY A 16 3.57 0.66 -2.39
CA GLY A 16 3.84 0.96 -3.80
C GLY A 16 3.34 2.35 -4.18
N LEU A 17 3.71 2.78 -5.38
CA LEU A 17 3.33 4.08 -5.92
C LEU A 17 1.81 4.20 -6.14
N MET A 18 1.34 5.44 -6.24
CA MET A 18 -0.04 5.70 -6.64
C MET A 18 -0.35 5.07 -8.01
N GLY A 19 -1.57 4.60 -8.21
CA GLY A 19 -1.99 3.99 -9.47
C GLY A 19 -1.61 2.52 -9.64
N VAL A 20 -0.82 1.93 -8.74
CA VAL A 20 -0.43 0.51 -8.85
C VAL A 20 -1.57 -0.46 -8.51
N GLY A 21 -2.63 0.02 -7.86
CA GLY A 21 -3.83 -0.78 -7.58
C GLY A 21 -3.89 -1.39 -6.18
N LYS A 22 -3.20 -0.82 -5.20
CA LYS A 22 -3.19 -1.31 -3.81
C LYS A 22 -4.59 -1.54 -3.23
N SER A 23 -5.50 -0.59 -3.39
CA SER A 23 -6.87 -0.71 -2.86
C SER A 23 -7.67 -1.77 -3.60
N SER A 24 -7.58 -1.83 -4.93
CA SER A 24 -8.31 -2.82 -5.75
C SER A 24 -7.79 -4.23 -5.53
N VAL A 25 -6.48 -4.41 -5.52
CA VAL A 25 -5.83 -5.71 -5.21
C VAL A 25 -6.08 -6.08 -3.76
N GLY A 26 -5.97 -5.14 -2.84
CA GLY A 26 -6.16 -5.37 -1.41
C GLY A 26 -7.55 -5.87 -1.04
N ARG A 27 -8.61 -5.29 -1.61
CA ARG A 27 -9.99 -5.76 -1.39
C ARG A 27 -10.19 -7.21 -1.86
N ARG A 28 -9.68 -7.54 -3.04
CA ARG A 28 -9.78 -8.89 -3.61
C ARG A 28 -8.92 -9.89 -2.84
N LEU A 29 -7.73 -9.50 -2.43
CA LEU A 29 -6.85 -10.32 -1.59
C LEU A 29 -7.50 -10.61 -0.24
N ALA A 30 -8.07 -9.58 0.41
CA ALA A 30 -8.79 -9.72 1.67
C ALA A 30 -9.97 -10.70 1.53
N SER A 31 -10.77 -10.57 0.46
CA SER A 31 -11.85 -11.49 0.17
C SER A 31 -11.37 -12.92 -0.04
N ALA A 32 -10.31 -13.12 -0.82
CA ALA A 32 -9.74 -14.45 -1.09
C ALA A 32 -9.19 -15.11 0.18
N LEU A 33 -8.66 -14.33 1.11
CA LEU A 33 -8.11 -14.81 2.37
C LEU A 33 -9.13 -14.80 3.53
N SER A 34 -10.36 -14.33 3.31
CA SER A 34 -11.35 -14.14 4.37
C SER A 34 -10.85 -13.23 5.52
N LEU A 35 -10.10 -12.18 5.16
CA LEU A 35 -9.61 -11.15 6.06
C LEU A 35 -10.38 -9.84 5.85
N PRO A 36 -10.48 -8.98 6.89
CA PRO A 36 -10.92 -7.60 6.69
C PRO A 36 -9.99 -6.84 5.76
N PHE A 37 -10.54 -5.86 5.03
CA PHE A 37 -9.77 -4.89 4.24
C PHE A 37 -9.79 -3.53 4.93
N ARG A 38 -8.63 -2.85 4.97
CA ARG A 38 -8.47 -1.49 5.44
C ARG A 38 -7.69 -0.67 4.42
N ASP A 39 -8.18 0.52 4.13
CA ASP A 39 -7.50 1.52 3.29
C ASP A 39 -7.02 2.64 4.21
N ALA A 40 -5.71 2.86 4.28
CA ALA A 40 -5.13 3.85 5.18
C ALA A 40 -5.63 5.27 4.88
N ASP A 41 -5.79 5.63 3.61
CA ASP A 41 -6.29 6.95 3.22
C ASP A 41 -7.73 7.15 3.70
N ALA A 42 -8.60 6.17 3.50
CA ALA A 42 -9.99 6.20 3.99
C ALA A 42 -10.06 6.26 5.51
N GLU A 43 -9.21 5.55 6.21
CA GLU A 43 -9.12 5.57 7.68
C GLU A 43 -8.60 6.92 8.22
N VAL A 44 -7.68 7.58 7.50
CA VAL A 44 -7.23 8.95 7.85
C VAL A 44 -8.37 9.94 7.68
N GLU A 45 -9.09 9.90 6.57
CA GLU A 45 -10.25 10.78 6.34
C GLU A 45 -11.35 10.57 7.38
N ALA A 46 -11.64 9.33 7.73
CA ALA A 46 -12.62 9.00 8.78
C ALA A 46 -12.19 9.54 10.16
N ALA A 47 -10.91 9.39 10.51
CA ALA A 47 -10.37 9.90 11.78
C ALA A 47 -10.33 11.43 11.85
N ALA A 48 -10.04 12.09 10.74
CA ALA A 48 -9.96 13.55 10.66
C ALA A 48 -11.32 14.23 10.47
N GLY A 49 -12.33 13.50 10.03
CA GLY A 49 -13.64 14.07 9.67
C GLY A 49 -13.61 15.00 8.46
N ARG A 50 -12.60 14.87 7.60
CA ARG A 50 -12.40 15.68 6.39
C ARG A 50 -11.57 14.92 5.34
N SER A 51 -11.61 15.38 4.09
CA SER A 51 -10.83 14.79 3.01
C SER A 51 -9.33 15.02 3.19
N ILE A 52 -8.51 14.16 2.58
CA ILE A 52 -7.04 14.33 2.53
C ILE A 52 -6.69 15.68 1.86
N ALA A 53 -7.40 16.06 0.79
CA ALA A 53 -7.20 17.36 0.14
C ALA A 53 -7.42 18.53 1.10
N ASP A 54 -8.45 18.48 1.94
CA ASP A 54 -8.73 19.49 2.95
C ASP A 54 -7.66 19.50 4.06
N ILE A 55 -7.15 18.35 4.46
CA ILE A 55 -6.04 18.25 5.42
C ILE A 55 -4.80 18.95 4.87
N PHE A 56 -4.43 18.65 3.62
CA PHE A 56 -3.29 19.30 2.95
C PHE A 56 -3.47 20.81 2.84
N ALA A 57 -4.65 21.28 2.42
CA ALA A 57 -4.94 22.69 2.24
C ALA A 57 -4.93 23.47 3.56
N ALA A 58 -5.50 22.89 4.63
CA ALA A 58 -5.66 23.57 5.92
C ALA A 58 -4.44 23.41 6.85
N LEU A 59 -3.78 22.26 6.84
CA LEU A 59 -2.77 21.88 7.84
C LEU A 59 -1.41 21.51 7.22
N GLY A 60 -1.33 21.30 5.91
CA GLY A 60 -0.11 20.93 5.20
C GLY A 60 0.25 19.43 5.27
N GLU A 61 1.25 19.06 4.48
CA GLU A 61 1.71 17.68 4.37
C GLU A 61 2.25 17.10 5.69
N PRO A 62 3.04 17.83 6.52
CA PRO A 62 3.54 17.29 7.79
C PRO A 62 2.42 16.83 8.73
N ALA A 63 1.32 17.59 8.83
CA ALA A 63 0.17 17.21 9.64
C ALA A 63 -0.55 15.97 9.10
N PHE A 64 -0.69 15.86 7.77
CA PHE A 64 -1.20 14.67 7.13
C PHE A 64 -0.34 13.44 7.44
N ARG A 65 0.98 13.55 7.31
CA ARG A 65 1.92 12.44 7.58
C ARG A 65 1.88 11.98 9.04
N ASP A 66 1.75 12.91 9.98
CA ASP A 66 1.59 12.56 11.40
C ASP A 66 0.26 11.81 11.65
N GLY A 67 -0.83 12.27 11.08
CA GLY A 67 -2.12 11.60 11.14
C GLY A 67 -2.10 10.21 10.50
N GLU A 68 -1.50 10.09 9.32
CA GLU A 68 -1.31 8.82 8.62
C GLU A 68 -0.52 7.80 9.48
N ARG A 69 0.58 8.23 10.07
CA ARG A 69 1.39 7.39 10.96
C ARG A 69 0.59 6.89 12.16
N ARG A 70 -0.16 7.76 12.83
CA ARG A 70 -1.01 7.39 13.98
C ARG A 70 -2.09 6.39 13.59
N VAL A 71 -2.73 6.60 12.45
CA VAL A 71 -3.79 5.69 11.95
C VAL A 71 -3.20 4.33 11.63
N ILE A 72 -2.08 4.26 10.92
CA ILE A 72 -1.43 2.98 10.59
C ILE A 72 -0.98 2.26 11.86
N THR A 73 -0.43 2.97 12.85
CA THR A 73 -0.06 2.39 14.14
C THR A 73 -1.26 1.71 14.81
N ARG A 74 -2.37 2.43 14.90
CA ARG A 74 -3.62 1.89 15.47
C ARG A 74 -4.13 0.65 14.72
N LEU A 75 -4.07 0.67 13.38
CA LEU A 75 -4.51 -0.47 12.57
C LEU A 75 -3.63 -1.70 12.78
N LEU A 76 -2.32 -1.51 12.85
CA LEU A 76 -1.35 -2.60 13.06
C LEU A 76 -1.40 -3.20 14.47
N GLU A 77 -1.95 -2.50 15.45
CA GLU A 77 -2.23 -3.01 16.80
C GLU A 77 -3.49 -3.88 16.85
N GLY A 78 -4.33 -3.81 15.83
CA GLY A 78 -5.58 -4.57 15.73
C GLY A 78 -5.39 -6.00 15.19
N PRO A 79 -6.50 -6.72 14.99
CA PRO A 79 -6.46 -8.07 14.43
C PRO A 79 -5.96 -8.07 12.98
N PRO A 80 -5.48 -9.23 12.48
CA PRO A 80 -5.00 -9.38 11.12
C PRO A 80 -5.99 -8.89 10.06
N HIS A 81 -5.48 -8.15 9.08
CA HIS A 81 -6.25 -7.60 7.97
C HIS A 81 -5.33 -7.36 6.75
N VAL A 82 -5.91 -7.05 5.61
CA VAL A 82 -5.17 -6.52 4.46
C VAL A 82 -5.23 -5.00 4.51
N LEU A 83 -4.06 -4.37 4.57
CA LEU A 83 -3.89 -2.92 4.64
C LEU A 83 -3.35 -2.37 3.32
N ALA A 84 -4.10 -1.51 2.64
CA ALA A 84 -3.55 -0.69 1.57
C ALA A 84 -3.00 0.60 2.17
N THR A 85 -1.68 0.81 2.06
CA THR A 85 -1.03 2.03 2.56
C THR A 85 -1.11 3.17 1.54
N GLY A 86 -1.01 4.41 1.99
CA GLY A 86 -0.73 5.54 1.11
C GLY A 86 0.67 5.42 0.49
N GLY A 87 0.86 6.02 -0.71
CA GLY A 87 2.12 5.89 -1.44
C GLY A 87 3.36 6.39 -0.69
N GLY A 88 3.21 7.34 0.23
CA GLY A 88 4.31 7.88 1.03
C GLY A 88 4.46 7.30 2.43
N ALA A 89 3.53 6.48 2.89
CA ALA A 89 3.50 5.99 4.27
C ALA A 89 4.75 5.16 4.63
N TYR A 90 5.20 4.32 3.72
CA TYR A 90 6.36 3.44 3.92
C TYR A 90 7.69 4.20 4.00
N MET A 91 7.72 5.48 3.58
CA MET A 91 8.89 6.36 3.67
C MET A 91 9.20 6.76 5.13
N ASN A 92 8.21 6.76 6.00
CA ASN A 92 8.42 7.01 7.42
C ASN A 92 9.10 5.81 8.10
N ALA A 93 10.24 6.02 8.72
CA ALA A 93 11.05 4.95 9.34
C ALA A 93 10.33 4.23 10.49
N GLU A 94 9.55 4.96 11.30
CA GLU A 94 8.78 4.37 12.42
C GLU A 94 7.65 3.49 11.88
N THR A 95 6.92 3.97 10.87
CA THR A 95 5.87 3.20 10.19
C THR A 95 6.45 1.94 9.56
N ARG A 96 7.60 2.05 8.90
CA ARG A 96 8.27 0.93 8.26
C ARG A 96 8.72 -0.13 9.28
N ALA A 97 9.30 0.31 10.39
CA ALA A 97 9.71 -0.57 11.47
C ALA A 97 8.51 -1.33 12.09
N LEU A 98 7.40 -0.64 12.29
CA LEU A 98 6.18 -1.23 12.83
C LEU A 98 5.53 -2.23 11.86
N ILE A 99 5.51 -1.90 10.57
CA ILE A 99 5.04 -2.85 9.53
C ILE A 99 5.92 -4.10 9.53
N LYS A 100 7.23 -3.95 9.61
CA LYS A 100 8.18 -5.07 9.64
C LYS A 100 7.99 -5.98 10.85
N GLU A 101 7.63 -5.41 12.00
CA GLU A 101 7.37 -6.16 13.23
C GLU A 101 6.02 -6.90 13.20
N ARG A 102 4.96 -6.26 12.71
CA ARG A 102 3.56 -6.70 12.91
C ARG A 102 2.84 -7.17 11.64
N ALA A 103 3.41 -6.97 10.48
CA ALA A 103 2.82 -7.30 9.20
C ALA A 103 3.80 -8.03 8.29
N VAL A 104 3.32 -8.50 7.15
CA VAL A 104 4.13 -8.86 5.99
C VAL A 104 3.92 -7.77 4.95
N SER A 105 4.99 -7.11 4.53
CA SER A 105 4.94 -6.06 3.53
C SER A 105 5.08 -6.63 2.12
N VAL A 106 4.21 -6.18 1.21
CA VAL A 106 4.21 -6.54 -0.20
C VAL A 106 4.34 -5.29 -1.04
N TRP A 107 5.45 -5.14 -1.74
CA TRP A 107 5.60 -4.08 -2.72
C TRP A 107 5.01 -4.48 -4.06
N LEU A 108 3.93 -3.81 -4.45
CA LEU A 108 3.38 -3.88 -5.80
C LEU A 108 4.12 -2.90 -6.70
N LYS A 109 4.83 -3.42 -7.70
CA LYS A 109 5.65 -2.64 -8.63
C LYS A 109 5.11 -2.79 -10.05
N ALA A 110 4.96 -1.69 -10.76
CA ALA A 110 4.55 -1.69 -12.17
C ALA A 110 5.36 -0.66 -12.96
N ASP A 111 5.38 -0.80 -14.29
CA ASP A 111 5.99 0.18 -15.17
C ASP A 111 5.36 1.57 -14.98
N LEU A 112 6.20 2.60 -14.94
CA LEU A 112 5.76 3.97 -14.68
C LEU A 112 4.82 4.50 -15.76
N ASP A 113 4.97 4.07 -17.01
CA ASP A 113 4.06 4.42 -18.11
C ASP A 113 2.65 3.87 -17.88
N ILE A 114 2.53 2.66 -17.34
CA ILE A 114 1.25 2.05 -16.96
C ILE A 114 0.61 2.87 -15.84
N LEU A 115 1.38 3.24 -14.83
CA LEU A 115 0.90 4.04 -13.70
C LEU A 115 0.48 5.44 -14.15
N ALA A 116 1.27 6.08 -15.00
CA ALA A 116 0.96 7.41 -15.55
C ALA A 116 -0.37 7.42 -16.32
N ARG A 117 -0.62 6.40 -17.15
CA ARG A 117 -1.90 6.25 -17.88
C ARG A 117 -3.09 6.07 -16.93
N ARG A 118 -2.92 5.29 -15.86
CA ARG A 118 -3.98 5.07 -14.86
C ARG A 118 -4.30 6.32 -14.05
N ILE A 119 -3.29 7.10 -13.71
CA ILE A 119 -3.42 8.34 -12.94
C ILE A 119 -4.06 9.44 -13.80
N GLY A 120 -3.66 9.59 -15.06
CA GLY A 120 -4.21 10.58 -15.99
C GLY A 120 -5.71 10.43 -16.27
N ARG A 121 -6.29 9.28 -15.96
CA ARG A 121 -7.74 9.01 -16.03
C ARG A 121 -8.52 9.37 -14.77
N LYS A 122 -7.82 9.72 -13.64
CA LYS A 122 -8.43 10.02 -12.33
C LYS A 122 -7.91 11.36 -11.82
N ASP A 123 -8.60 12.41 -12.16
CA ASP A 123 -8.18 13.82 -11.99
C ASP A 123 -8.32 14.39 -10.56
N THR A 124 -8.15 13.59 -9.50
CA THR A 124 -8.51 13.99 -8.14
C THR A 124 -7.38 13.99 -7.11
N ARG A 125 -6.10 13.93 -7.52
CA ARG A 125 -4.98 13.82 -6.57
C ARG A 125 -4.21 15.14 -6.42
N PRO A 126 -4.14 15.75 -5.20
CA PRO A 126 -3.48 17.02 -4.96
C PRO A 126 -2.00 17.06 -5.35
N LEU A 127 -1.29 15.94 -5.24
CA LEU A 127 0.16 15.85 -5.49
C LEU A 127 0.55 15.95 -6.97
N ILE A 128 -0.39 15.75 -7.90
CA ILE A 128 -0.16 15.79 -9.35
C ILE A 128 -0.91 16.92 -10.05
N ALA A 129 -1.63 17.78 -9.30
CA ALA A 129 -2.37 18.88 -9.88
C ALA A 129 -1.47 19.81 -10.73
N GLY A 130 -1.74 19.88 -12.04
CA GLY A 130 -1.00 20.72 -12.99
C GLY A 130 0.39 20.22 -13.39
N LYS A 131 0.75 18.97 -13.04
CA LYS A 131 2.05 18.36 -13.39
C LYS A 131 1.86 17.15 -14.32
N ASP A 132 2.91 16.85 -15.11
CA ASP A 132 2.95 15.60 -15.88
C ASP A 132 3.00 14.39 -14.92
N PRO A 133 2.03 13.47 -14.97
CA PRO A 133 2.00 12.28 -14.11
C PRO A 133 3.28 11.44 -14.21
N LEU A 134 3.86 11.29 -15.40
CA LEU A 134 5.08 10.49 -15.58
C LEU A 134 6.29 11.11 -14.88
N GLU A 135 6.47 12.41 -14.98
CA GLU A 135 7.57 13.13 -14.29
C GLU A 135 7.43 13.02 -12.78
N VAL A 136 6.22 13.17 -12.24
CA VAL A 136 5.95 13.00 -10.80
C VAL A 136 6.28 11.59 -10.35
N LEU A 137 5.85 10.57 -11.12
CA LEU A 137 6.12 9.17 -10.81
C LEU A 137 7.60 8.82 -10.89
N GLN A 138 8.33 9.36 -11.87
CA GLN A 138 9.77 9.16 -11.99
C GLN A 138 10.51 9.71 -10.77
N ALA A 139 10.21 10.94 -10.36
CA ALA A 139 10.79 11.53 -9.16
C ALA A 139 10.45 10.76 -7.89
N GLN A 140 9.21 10.28 -7.75
CA GLN A 140 8.80 9.44 -6.63
C GLN A 140 9.48 8.07 -6.66
N ALA A 141 9.66 7.45 -7.83
CA ALA A 141 10.35 6.18 -7.96
C ALA A 141 11.82 6.29 -7.54
N GLU A 142 12.52 7.32 -8.00
CA GLU A 142 13.91 7.57 -7.59
C GLU A 142 14.06 7.69 -6.07
N ALA A 143 13.15 8.41 -5.42
CA ALA A 143 13.17 8.62 -3.97
C ALA A 143 12.71 7.40 -3.17
N ARG A 144 11.71 6.64 -3.66
CA ARG A 144 10.99 5.64 -2.88
C ARG A 144 11.39 4.20 -3.16
N TYR A 145 11.82 3.85 -4.37
CA TYR A 145 12.17 2.48 -4.73
C TYR A 145 13.27 1.87 -3.86
N PRO A 146 14.34 2.59 -3.47
CA PRO A 146 15.32 2.05 -2.52
C PRO A 146 14.71 1.67 -1.17
N VAL A 147 13.69 2.40 -0.73
CA VAL A 147 12.97 2.13 0.53
C VAL A 147 11.94 1.03 0.34
N TYR A 148 11.19 1.04 -0.76
CA TYR A 148 10.22 -0.02 -1.06
C TYR A 148 10.90 -1.39 -1.23
N ALA A 149 12.16 -1.41 -1.68
CA ALA A 149 12.95 -2.64 -1.80
C ALA A 149 13.23 -3.33 -0.45
N GLU A 150 13.00 -2.66 0.67
CA GLU A 150 13.04 -3.27 2.02
C GLU A 150 11.79 -4.11 2.34
N ALA A 151 10.77 -4.12 1.48
CA ALA A 151 9.58 -4.93 1.69
C ALA A 151 9.91 -6.42 1.70
N ASP A 152 9.14 -7.20 2.46
CA ASP A 152 9.35 -8.64 2.61
C ASP A 152 9.14 -9.38 1.29
N VAL A 153 8.19 -8.92 0.48
CA VAL A 153 7.81 -9.52 -0.79
C VAL A 153 7.71 -8.45 -1.86
N ILE A 154 8.21 -8.72 -3.05
CA ILE A 154 8.09 -7.84 -4.23
C ILE A 154 7.30 -8.58 -5.31
N VAL A 155 6.22 -7.97 -5.78
CA VAL A 155 5.39 -8.50 -6.87
C VAL A 155 5.37 -7.49 -8.01
N GLU A 156 5.95 -7.88 -9.14
CA GLU A 156 5.85 -7.08 -10.36
C GLU A 156 4.48 -7.29 -11.00
N THR A 157 3.77 -6.19 -11.21
CA THR A 157 2.44 -6.18 -11.81
C THR A 157 2.51 -5.52 -13.19
N GLY A 158 1.65 -5.97 -14.08
CA GLY A 158 1.53 -5.37 -15.40
C GLY A 158 0.16 -4.75 -15.62
N ASP A 159 -0.25 -4.68 -16.87
CA ASP A 159 -1.61 -4.27 -17.29
C ASP A 159 -2.64 -5.42 -17.11
N ALA A 160 -2.23 -6.49 -16.44
CA ALA A 160 -3.08 -7.65 -16.19
C ALA A 160 -4.26 -7.30 -15.27
N ALA A 161 -5.33 -8.07 -15.40
CA ALA A 161 -6.49 -7.94 -14.53
C ALA A 161 -6.12 -8.18 -13.06
N HIS A 162 -6.77 -7.46 -12.14
CA HIS A 162 -6.46 -7.51 -10.71
C HIS A 162 -6.51 -8.91 -10.09
N HIS A 163 -7.33 -9.83 -10.61
CA HIS A 163 -7.38 -11.20 -10.10
C HIS A 163 -6.08 -11.98 -10.37
N ILE A 164 -5.38 -11.69 -11.47
CA ILE A 164 -4.07 -12.28 -11.77
C ILE A 164 -3.04 -11.77 -10.76
N THR A 165 -3.03 -10.47 -10.49
CA THR A 165 -2.15 -9.87 -9.47
C THR A 165 -2.41 -10.47 -8.08
N VAL A 166 -3.67 -10.70 -7.72
CA VAL A 166 -4.02 -11.35 -6.44
C VAL A 166 -3.43 -12.75 -6.35
N GLY A 167 -3.52 -13.54 -7.43
CA GLY A 167 -2.90 -14.87 -7.50
C GLY A 167 -1.38 -14.83 -7.28
N GLN A 168 -0.70 -13.90 -7.96
CA GLN A 168 0.74 -13.69 -7.81
C GLN A 168 1.12 -13.29 -6.37
N VAL A 169 0.35 -12.40 -5.75
CA VAL A 169 0.57 -11.98 -4.35
C VAL A 169 0.42 -13.16 -3.39
N ILE A 170 -0.63 -13.98 -3.55
CA ILE A 170 -0.86 -15.16 -2.71
C ILE A 170 0.28 -16.17 -2.87
N GLU A 171 0.72 -16.41 -4.10
CA GLU A 171 1.84 -17.33 -4.37
C GLU A 171 3.13 -16.83 -3.72
N ALA A 172 3.47 -15.57 -3.90
CA ALA A 172 4.66 -14.96 -3.34
C ALA A 172 4.64 -14.96 -1.79
N LEU A 173 3.50 -14.65 -1.18
CA LEU A 173 3.30 -14.70 0.28
C LEU A 173 3.41 -16.14 0.81
N THR A 174 2.84 -17.10 0.10
CA THR A 174 2.90 -18.52 0.49
C THR A 174 4.34 -19.03 0.46
N SER A 175 5.10 -18.65 -0.57
CA SER A 175 6.53 -18.99 -0.66
C SER A 175 7.32 -18.34 0.47
N TYR A 176 7.11 -17.06 0.74
CA TYR A 176 7.82 -16.32 1.79
C TYR A 176 7.58 -16.89 3.19
N LEU A 177 6.33 -17.23 3.52
CA LEU A 177 5.96 -17.77 4.84
C LEU A 177 6.24 -19.28 4.96
N GLY A 178 6.42 -19.98 3.87
CA GLY A 178 6.79 -21.41 3.83
C GLY A 178 8.29 -21.65 3.91
N GLU A 179 9.14 -20.63 3.72
CA GLU A 179 10.57 -20.74 3.92
C GLU A 179 10.92 -20.76 5.43
N PRO A 180 11.79 -21.68 5.89
CA PRO A 180 12.27 -21.64 7.27
C PRO A 180 13.01 -20.32 7.49
N ALA A 181 12.74 -19.67 8.62
CA ALA A 181 13.42 -18.44 9.02
C ALA A 181 14.95 -18.63 8.96
N LYS A 182 15.61 -17.79 8.14
CA LYS A 182 17.08 -17.80 8.01
C LYS A 182 17.73 -17.21 9.25
#